data_01afaaa6858d892d6a8110898ae2bd4f
#
_entry.id   01afaaa6858d892d6a8110898ae2bd4f
#
_cell.length_a   1.000
_cell.length_b   1.000
_cell.length_c   1.000
_cell.angle_alpha   90.00
_cell.angle_beta   90.00
_cell.angle_gamma   90.00
#
_symmetry.space_group_name_H-M   'P 1'
#
loop_
_entity.id
_entity.type
_entity.pdbx_description
1 polymer ?
#
loop_
_entity_poly.entity_id
_entity_poly.type
_entity_poly.pdbx_seq_one_letter_code
_entity_poly.pdbx_strand_id
1 'polypeptide(L)'
;MAVISSIFKSSHNKHLRPFDARRDMNAAADLIEFCFGDSMDPNGKLYLSRMRAAAKDKGLSRWTAMAKGQTSFPLAGFVWEEGGRIVGNLSMVSFFTPGRRIYFFANVSVYPEYRRRGIARALTNAALQKSRQRWAQAVWLQVQDDNLTAVNLYSSLGFEPRARRTTWNVQPKMLQGEAPAGANVTTRKSRHWSQQRTWLEQNYPEEIRWHLSLKIPALRPGLWGMAYYFFNETYIRQWAIQRDNRLLGVLTWQASRYLADRFWLAAPPESENAALESILPFIRREQYLRRPVSLNYPAGRAVESLQKAGFEPKNTLLWMEAKL
;
A
#
# COMPACT_ATOMS: atom_id res chain seq x y z
N MET A 1 -46.46 3.74 -4.64
CA MET A 1 -45.35 3.47 -3.70
C MET A 1 -45.26 1.98 -3.37
N ALA A 2 -45.20 1.08 -4.33
CA ALA A 2 -45.18 -0.37 -4.07
C ALA A 2 -44.36 -1.18 -5.10
N VAL A 3 -43.45 -0.56 -5.85
CA VAL A 3 -42.67 -1.25 -6.92
C VAL A 3 -41.17 -1.30 -6.66
N ILE A 4 -40.68 -0.65 -5.62
CA ILE A 4 -39.20 -0.62 -5.30
C ILE A 4 -38.80 -1.71 -4.29
N SER A 5 -39.77 -2.45 -3.71
CA SER A 5 -39.49 -3.45 -2.67
C SER A 5 -39.17 -4.87 -3.18
N SER A 6 -39.22 -5.13 -4.50
CA SER A 6 -39.09 -6.50 -5.02
C SER A 6 -37.73 -6.88 -5.62
N ILE A 7 -36.76 -5.98 -5.67
CA ILE A 7 -35.42 -6.25 -6.31
C ILE A 7 -34.37 -6.78 -5.30
N PHE A 8 -34.65 -6.78 -4.02
CA PHE A 8 -33.72 -7.24 -2.98
C PHE A 8 -34.18 -8.50 -2.21
N LYS A 9 -34.78 -9.46 -2.90
CA LYS A 9 -34.69 -10.85 -2.42
C LYS A 9 -33.35 -11.42 -2.87
N SER A 10 -32.26 -10.99 -2.24
CA SER A 10 -31.03 -11.72 -2.16
C SER A 10 -31.37 -13.08 -1.54
N SER A 11 -31.30 -14.15 -2.35
CA SER A 11 -31.22 -15.49 -1.81
C SER A 11 -30.08 -15.44 -0.81
N HIS A 12 -30.34 -15.60 0.49
CA HIS A 12 -29.33 -15.69 1.53
C HIS A 12 -28.42 -16.84 1.14
N ASN A 13 -27.29 -16.52 0.55
CA ASN A 13 -26.34 -17.54 0.18
C ASN A 13 -25.82 -18.12 1.49
N LYS A 14 -26.31 -19.32 1.83
CA LYS A 14 -26.02 -20.00 3.11
C LYS A 14 -24.55 -20.18 3.43
N HIS A 15 -23.68 -19.99 2.43
CA HIS A 15 -22.23 -20.12 2.54
C HIS A 15 -21.54 -18.80 2.88
N LEU A 16 -22.18 -17.67 2.60
CA LEU A 16 -21.63 -16.33 2.82
C LEU A 16 -21.99 -15.82 4.21
N ARG A 17 -20.99 -15.54 5.04
CA ARG A 17 -21.19 -14.98 6.38
C ARG A 17 -20.12 -13.94 6.76
N PRO A 18 -20.40 -13.09 7.76
CA PRO A 18 -19.37 -12.23 8.34
C PRO A 18 -18.18 -13.04 8.86
N PHE A 19 -16.99 -12.44 8.74
CA PHE A 19 -15.75 -12.96 9.33
C PHE A 19 -15.82 -12.85 10.86
N ASP A 20 -15.54 -13.95 11.56
CA ASP A 20 -15.36 -14.00 13.00
C ASP A 20 -13.87 -14.18 13.32
N ALA A 21 -13.23 -13.15 13.88
CA ALA A 21 -11.82 -13.17 14.16
C ALA A 21 -11.38 -14.27 15.14
N ARG A 22 -12.28 -14.72 16.03
CA ARG A 22 -11.97 -15.80 16.99
C ARG A 22 -11.97 -17.17 16.35
N ARG A 23 -12.83 -17.36 15.37
CA ARG A 23 -13.03 -18.66 14.70
C ARG A 23 -12.21 -18.78 13.42
N ASP A 24 -12.14 -17.72 12.64
CA ASP A 24 -11.78 -17.79 11.22
C ASP A 24 -10.33 -17.39 10.93
N MET A 25 -9.65 -16.74 11.87
CA MET A 25 -8.35 -16.10 11.66
C MET A 25 -7.29 -17.07 11.10
N ASN A 26 -7.18 -18.29 11.66
CA ASN A 26 -6.21 -19.27 11.19
C ASN A 26 -6.55 -19.76 9.77
N ALA A 27 -7.79 -20.17 9.53
CA ALA A 27 -8.22 -20.65 8.22
C ALA A 27 -8.13 -19.57 7.14
N ALA A 28 -8.40 -18.30 7.48
CA ALA A 28 -8.19 -17.19 6.58
C ALA A 28 -6.70 -16.96 6.30
N ALA A 29 -5.82 -17.05 7.31
CA ALA A 29 -4.37 -16.93 7.11
C ALA A 29 -3.84 -18.03 6.18
N ASP A 30 -4.30 -19.27 6.35
CA ASP A 30 -3.91 -20.40 5.51
C ASP A 30 -4.39 -20.25 4.07
N LEU A 31 -5.62 -19.76 3.86
CA LEU A 31 -6.15 -19.47 2.53
C LEU A 31 -5.37 -18.33 1.86
N ILE A 32 -5.04 -17.27 2.60
CA ILE A 32 -4.25 -16.14 2.09
C ILE A 32 -2.84 -16.61 1.72
N GLU A 33 -2.19 -17.39 2.56
CA GLU A 33 -0.87 -17.96 2.29
C GLU A 33 -0.89 -18.86 1.05
N PHE A 34 -1.88 -19.70 0.94
CA PHE A 34 -2.05 -20.59 -0.22
C PHE A 34 -2.21 -19.78 -1.53
N CYS A 35 -3.01 -18.70 -1.49
CA CYS A 35 -3.30 -17.92 -2.69
C CYS A 35 -2.19 -16.93 -3.09
N PHE A 36 -1.39 -16.45 -2.14
CA PHE A 36 -0.45 -15.35 -2.35
C PHE A 36 0.98 -15.63 -1.85
N GLY A 37 1.24 -16.77 -1.21
CA GLY A 37 2.50 -17.08 -0.54
C GLY A 37 3.74 -16.90 -1.40
N ASP A 38 3.69 -17.34 -2.66
CA ASP A 38 4.81 -17.24 -3.61
C ASP A 38 5.15 -15.79 -3.99
N SER A 39 4.14 -14.93 -4.06
CA SER A 39 4.31 -13.49 -4.38
C SER A 39 4.49 -12.61 -3.14
N MET A 40 4.36 -13.21 -1.94
CA MET A 40 4.35 -12.48 -0.68
C MET A 40 5.76 -12.08 -0.25
N ASP A 41 5.91 -10.81 0.10
CA ASP A 41 7.15 -10.30 0.66
C ASP A 41 7.32 -10.69 2.15
N PRO A 42 8.51 -10.47 2.74
CA PRO A 42 8.72 -10.77 4.16
C PRO A 42 7.76 -10.06 5.12
N ASN A 43 7.27 -8.85 4.76
CA ASN A 43 6.26 -8.16 5.57
C ASN A 43 4.91 -8.87 5.51
N GLY A 44 4.53 -9.39 4.36
CA GLY A 44 3.33 -10.22 4.19
C GLY A 44 3.42 -11.52 5.00
N LYS A 45 4.57 -12.20 4.98
CA LYS A 45 4.81 -13.39 5.81
C LYS A 45 4.73 -13.06 7.32
N LEU A 46 5.31 -11.94 7.73
CA LEU A 46 5.20 -11.44 9.11
C LEU A 46 3.74 -11.12 9.48
N TYR A 47 2.97 -10.55 8.55
CA TYR A 47 1.55 -10.29 8.75
C TYR A 47 0.77 -11.59 9.00
N LEU A 48 0.98 -12.65 8.20
CA LEU A 48 0.34 -13.95 8.41
C LEU A 48 0.75 -14.59 9.74
N SER A 49 2.04 -14.53 10.11
CA SER A 49 2.49 -15.06 11.40
C SER A 49 1.81 -14.36 12.58
N ARG A 50 1.62 -13.03 12.47
CA ARG A 50 0.88 -12.24 13.46
C ARG A 50 -0.61 -12.62 13.49
N MET A 51 -1.24 -12.85 12.33
CA MET A 51 -2.63 -13.35 12.29
C MET A 51 -2.76 -14.68 13.06
N ARG A 52 -1.87 -15.63 12.83
CA ARG A 52 -1.88 -16.91 13.53
C ARG A 52 -1.60 -16.77 15.03
N ALA A 53 -0.69 -15.86 15.41
CA ALA A 53 -0.42 -15.58 16.83
C ALA A 53 -1.66 -14.97 17.51
N ALA A 54 -2.35 -14.04 16.85
CA ALA A 54 -3.57 -13.44 17.35
C ALA A 54 -4.72 -14.46 17.52
N ALA A 55 -4.79 -15.45 16.62
CA ALA A 55 -5.78 -16.53 16.74
C ALA A 55 -5.58 -17.44 17.98
N LYS A 56 -4.34 -17.56 18.45
CA LYS A 56 -4.00 -18.37 19.65
C LYS A 56 -4.22 -17.61 20.95
N ASP A 57 -4.25 -16.28 20.91
CA ASP A 57 -4.39 -15.44 22.10
C ASP A 57 -5.86 -15.30 22.48
N LYS A 58 -6.24 -15.85 23.65
CA LYS A 58 -7.59 -15.71 24.23
C LYS A 58 -8.00 -14.27 24.52
N GLY A 59 -7.03 -13.34 24.51
CA GLY A 59 -7.21 -11.92 24.78
C GLY A 59 -7.28 -11.05 23.52
N LEU A 60 -8.19 -11.32 22.57
CA LEU A 60 -8.42 -10.52 21.35
C LEU A 60 -8.55 -9.00 21.64
N SER A 61 -8.91 -8.63 22.89
CA SER A 61 -8.99 -7.25 23.36
C SER A 61 -7.64 -6.50 23.36
N ARG A 62 -6.54 -7.19 23.59
CA ARG A 62 -5.18 -6.60 23.55
C ARG A 62 -4.79 -6.22 22.12
N TRP A 63 -5.17 -7.04 21.15
CA TRP A 63 -4.91 -6.80 19.73
C TRP A 63 -5.81 -5.71 19.15
N THR A 64 -7.07 -5.60 19.59
CA THR A 64 -7.95 -4.50 19.20
C THR A 64 -7.48 -3.15 19.76
N ALA A 65 -6.87 -3.12 20.93
CA ALA A 65 -6.26 -1.91 21.49
C ALA A 65 -4.99 -1.49 20.72
N MET A 66 -4.16 -2.45 20.28
CA MET A 66 -2.99 -2.18 19.44
C MET A 66 -3.38 -1.79 17.99
N ALA A 67 -4.54 -2.23 17.51
CA ALA A 67 -5.07 -1.88 16.18
C ALA A 67 -5.55 -0.42 16.07
N LYS A 68 -5.69 0.30 17.17
CA LYS A 68 -6.04 1.75 17.15
C LYS A 68 -4.94 2.64 16.56
N GLY A 69 -3.76 2.10 16.30
CA GLY A 69 -2.65 2.82 15.68
C GLY A 69 -2.08 2.08 14.47
N GLN A 70 -2.69 2.17 13.29
CA GLN A 70 -2.09 1.80 11.98
C GLN A 70 -1.79 0.30 11.71
N THR A 71 -2.39 -0.64 12.37
CA THR A 71 -2.25 -2.05 11.98
C THR A 71 -3.47 -2.50 11.19
N SER A 72 -3.22 -2.85 9.96
CA SER A 72 -4.18 -3.41 8.99
C SER A 72 -4.64 -4.83 9.35
N PHE A 73 -4.95 -5.11 10.63
CA PHE A 73 -5.51 -6.40 10.97
C PHE A 73 -6.97 -6.46 10.51
N PRO A 74 -7.35 -7.47 9.73
CA PRO A 74 -8.71 -7.63 9.29
C PRO A 74 -9.54 -8.17 10.45
N LEU A 75 -10.08 -7.27 11.25
CA LEU A 75 -11.05 -7.62 12.29
C LEU A 75 -12.48 -7.67 11.74
N ALA A 76 -12.65 -7.33 10.48
CA ALA A 76 -13.92 -7.33 9.77
C ALA A 76 -13.75 -7.84 8.34
N GLY A 77 -14.81 -8.40 7.80
CA GLY A 77 -14.83 -8.92 6.44
C GLY A 77 -15.93 -9.95 6.25
N PHE A 78 -15.77 -10.73 5.22
CA PHE A 78 -16.67 -11.83 4.89
C PHE A 78 -15.90 -13.07 4.50
N VAL A 79 -16.47 -14.22 4.82
CA VAL A 79 -15.96 -15.52 4.41
C VAL A 79 -17.03 -16.30 3.67
N TRP A 80 -16.57 -17.21 2.81
CA TRP A 80 -17.39 -18.20 2.18
C TRP A 80 -17.01 -19.55 2.76
N GLU A 81 -18.01 -20.21 3.39
CA GLU A 81 -17.84 -21.49 4.06
C GLU A 81 -18.62 -22.58 3.35
N GLU A 82 -17.94 -23.65 2.96
CA GLU A 82 -18.56 -24.87 2.42
C GLU A 82 -18.06 -26.10 3.19
N GLY A 83 -18.98 -26.96 3.61
CA GLY A 83 -18.63 -28.18 4.35
C GLY A 83 -17.81 -27.94 5.63
N GLY A 84 -18.03 -26.80 6.31
CA GLY A 84 -17.26 -26.42 7.50
C GLY A 84 -15.86 -25.85 7.22
N ARG A 85 -15.46 -25.73 5.93
CA ARG A 85 -14.18 -25.15 5.50
C ARG A 85 -14.39 -23.76 4.93
N ILE A 86 -13.51 -22.81 5.31
CA ILE A 86 -13.44 -21.51 4.65
C ILE A 86 -12.73 -21.68 3.31
N VAL A 87 -13.45 -21.41 2.22
CA VAL A 87 -12.95 -21.56 0.85
C VAL A 87 -12.80 -20.21 0.13
N GLY A 88 -13.34 -19.15 0.72
CA GLY A 88 -13.20 -17.76 0.23
C GLY A 88 -13.11 -16.79 1.39
N ASN A 89 -12.34 -15.71 1.22
CA ASN A 89 -12.13 -14.66 2.20
C ASN A 89 -12.06 -13.29 1.53
N LEU A 90 -12.58 -12.27 2.21
CA LEU A 90 -12.37 -10.86 1.93
C LEU A 90 -12.23 -10.12 3.25
N SER A 91 -11.13 -9.40 3.41
CA SER A 91 -10.87 -8.57 4.57
C SER A 91 -11.26 -7.11 4.32
N MET A 92 -11.88 -6.47 5.32
CA MET A 92 -12.25 -5.05 5.29
C MET A 92 -11.44 -4.29 6.33
N VAL A 93 -10.70 -3.26 5.90
CA VAL A 93 -9.94 -2.38 6.79
C VAL A 93 -10.52 -0.98 6.67
N SER A 94 -10.87 -0.35 7.80
CA SER A 94 -11.42 1.02 7.80
C SER A 94 -10.31 2.04 7.97
N PHE A 95 -10.34 3.09 7.16
CA PHE A 95 -9.50 4.26 7.27
C PHE A 95 -10.35 5.50 7.49
N PHE A 96 -9.86 6.39 8.35
CA PHE A 96 -10.48 7.68 8.60
C PHE A 96 -9.51 8.77 8.13
N THR A 97 -9.95 9.56 7.18
CA THR A 97 -9.31 10.82 6.79
C THR A 97 -10.23 11.96 7.20
N PRO A 98 -9.76 13.22 7.33
CA PRO A 98 -10.64 14.32 7.70
C PRO A 98 -11.89 14.37 6.80
N GLY A 99 -13.07 14.21 7.41
CA GLY A 99 -14.37 14.23 6.74
C GLY A 99 -14.71 13.00 5.88
N ARG A 100 -13.86 11.97 5.81
CA ARG A 100 -14.11 10.80 4.95
C ARG A 100 -13.83 9.49 5.68
N ARG A 101 -14.76 8.56 5.61
CA ARG A 101 -14.58 7.14 5.96
C ARG A 101 -14.35 6.35 4.68
N ILE A 102 -13.24 5.63 4.63
CA ILE A 102 -12.84 4.79 3.49
C ILE A 102 -12.70 3.35 3.99
N TYR A 103 -13.18 2.39 3.23
CA TYR A 103 -12.81 0.98 3.42
C TYR A 103 -11.78 0.56 2.39
N PHE A 104 -10.81 -0.23 2.83
CA PHE A 104 -9.87 -0.92 1.97
C PHE A 104 -10.18 -2.42 1.98
N PHE A 105 -10.46 -2.98 0.81
CA PHE A 105 -10.65 -4.41 0.64
C PHE A 105 -9.32 -5.07 0.36
N ALA A 106 -8.96 -6.02 1.21
CA ALA A 106 -7.71 -6.75 1.14
C ALA A 106 -7.96 -8.26 1.20
N ASN A 107 -6.95 -9.03 0.82
CA ASN A 107 -6.92 -10.48 0.97
C ASN A 107 -8.15 -11.17 0.33
N VAL A 108 -8.61 -10.66 -0.81
CA VAL A 108 -9.69 -11.32 -1.56
C VAL A 108 -9.12 -12.60 -2.17
N SER A 109 -9.45 -13.73 -1.58
CA SER A 109 -8.87 -15.03 -1.92
C SER A 109 -9.95 -16.11 -2.02
N VAL A 110 -9.79 -17.02 -2.98
CA VAL A 110 -10.64 -18.19 -3.18
C VAL A 110 -9.75 -19.36 -3.59
N TYR A 111 -9.89 -20.50 -2.94
CA TYR A 111 -9.15 -21.70 -3.33
C TYR A 111 -9.39 -22.04 -4.80
N PRO A 112 -8.37 -22.51 -5.55
CA PRO A 112 -8.47 -22.75 -7.01
C PRO A 112 -9.67 -23.61 -7.40
N GLU A 113 -9.93 -24.68 -6.67
CA GLU A 113 -11.02 -25.62 -6.92
C GLU A 113 -12.43 -25.03 -6.71
N TYR A 114 -12.52 -23.85 -6.09
CA TYR A 114 -13.77 -23.12 -5.85
C TYR A 114 -13.89 -21.86 -6.72
N ARG A 115 -12.90 -21.56 -7.55
CA ARG A 115 -12.94 -20.38 -8.45
C ARG A 115 -14.00 -20.55 -9.53
N ARG A 116 -14.33 -19.45 -10.22
CA ARG A 116 -15.32 -19.38 -11.32
C ARG A 116 -16.78 -19.70 -10.89
N ARG A 117 -17.03 -19.79 -9.60
CA ARG A 117 -18.35 -20.05 -9.02
C ARG A 117 -19.03 -18.79 -8.46
N GLY A 118 -18.50 -17.59 -8.77
CA GLY A 118 -19.05 -16.30 -8.31
C GLY A 118 -18.71 -15.92 -6.87
N ILE A 119 -17.88 -16.72 -6.15
CA ILE A 119 -17.59 -16.51 -4.73
C ILE A 119 -16.93 -15.14 -4.48
N ALA A 120 -15.90 -14.76 -5.24
CA ALA A 120 -15.23 -13.47 -5.05
C ALA A 120 -16.21 -12.30 -5.31
N ARG A 121 -17.10 -12.41 -6.28
CA ARG A 121 -18.17 -11.44 -6.56
C ARG A 121 -19.14 -11.31 -5.38
N ALA A 122 -19.57 -12.43 -4.83
CA ALA A 122 -20.50 -12.46 -3.69
C ALA A 122 -19.87 -11.81 -2.44
N LEU A 123 -18.61 -12.15 -2.13
CA LEU A 123 -17.84 -11.55 -1.04
C LEU A 123 -17.69 -10.04 -1.22
N THR A 124 -17.33 -9.58 -2.43
CA THR A 124 -17.12 -8.16 -2.73
C THR A 124 -18.44 -7.38 -2.64
N ASN A 125 -19.55 -7.92 -3.16
CA ASN A 125 -20.87 -7.29 -3.05
C ASN A 125 -21.33 -7.15 -1.59
N ALA A 126 -21.15 -8.19 -0.77
CA ALA A 126 -21.49 -8.13 0.66
C ALA A 126 -20.66 -7.06 1.38
N ALA A 127 -19.37 -6.96 1.07
CA ALA A 127 -18.48 -5.96 1.63
C ALA A 127 -18.85 -4.53 1.17
N LEU A 128 -19.22 -4.33 -0.10
CA LEU A 128 -19.74 -3.05 -0.61
C LEU A 128 -21.03 -2.65 0.10
N GLN A 129 -21.98 -3.57 0.24
CA GLN A 129 -23.22 -3.33 0.97
C GLN A 129 -22.95 -2.95 2.43
N LYS A 130 -22.02 -3.66 3.09
CA LYS A 130 -21.64 -3.36 4.48
C LYS A 130 -20.95 -1.99 4.59
N SER A 131 -20.16 -1.60 3.60
CA SER A 131 -19.51 -0.29 3.55
C SER A 131 -20.53 0.84 3.44
N ARG A 132 -21.57 0.68 2.58
CA ARG A 132 -22.69 1.62 2.49
C ARG A 132 -23.46 1.76 3.80
N GLN A 133 -23.79 0.62 4.45
CA GLN A 133 -24.45 0.61 5.76
C GLN A 133 -23.63 1.32 6.85
N ARG A 134 -22.32 1.44 6.68
CA ARG A 134 -21.40 2.12 7.59
C ARG A 134 -21.08 3.56 7.16
N TRP A 135 -21.82 4.09 6.19
CA TRP A 135 -21.68 5.47 5.69
C TRP A 135 -20.26 5.76 5.18
N ALA A 136 -19.63 4.80 4.52
CA ALA A 136 -18.38 5.02 3.82
C ALA A 136 -18.63 5.82 2.54
N GLN A 137 -17.72 6.72 2.21
CA GLN A 137 -17.78 7.50 0.97
C GLN A 137 -17.11 6.79 -0.20
N ALA A 138 -16.16 5.90 0.12
CA ALA A 138 -15.45 5.14 -0.91
C ALA A 138 -14.93 3.81 -0.38
N VAL A 139 -14.74 2.88 -1.30
CA VAL A 139 -14.03 1.64 -1.10
C VAL A 139 -12.85 1.58 -2.06
N TRP A 140 -11.70 1.19 -1.54
CA TRP A 140 -10.48 1.02 -2.32
C TRP A 140 -9.99 -0.42 -2.24
N LEU A 141 -9.29 -0.83 -3.28
CA LEU A 141 -8.52 -2.08 -3.32
C LEU A 141 -7.27 -1.92 -4.18
N GLN A 142 -6.37 -2.87 -4.05
CA GLN A 142 -5.21 -3.04 -4.90
C GLN A 142 -5.26 -4.42 -5.54
N VAL A 143 -4.97 -4.48 -6.82
CA VAL A 143 -4.91 -5.72 -7.59
C VAL A 143 -3.64 -5.73 -8.44
N GLN A 144 -3.02 -6.89 -8.64
CA GLN A 144 -1.91 -7.02 -9.59
C GLN A 144 -2.39 -6.63 -10.98
N ASP A 145 -1.65 -5.79 -11.68
CA ASP A 145 -2.07 -5.20 -12.94
C ASP A 145 -2.15 -6.22 -14.09
N ASP A 146 -1.46 -7.35 -13.95
CA ASP A 146 -1.51 -8.50 -14.84
C ASP A 146 -2.65 -9.49 -14.53
N ASN A 147 -3.32 -9.36 -13.38
CA ASN A 147 -4.47 -10.18 -13.01
C ASN A 147 -5.76 -9.66 -13.65
N LEU A 148 -5.86 -9.80 -14.98
CA LEU A 148 -7.00 -9.30 -15.76
C LEU A 148 -8.36 -9.87 -15.28
N THR A 149 -8.37 -11.10 -14.75
CA THR A 149 -9.59 -11.71 -14.20
C THR A 149 -10.13 -10.94 -13.00
N ALA A 150 -9.24 -10.55 -12.09
CA ALA A 150 -9.62 -9.77 -10.91
C ALA A 150 -9.94 -8.31 -11.29
N VAL A 151 -9.16 -7.69 -12.18
CA VAL A 151 -9.43 -6.34 -12.70
C VAL A 151 -10.84 -6.28 -13.32
N ASN A 152 -11.20 -7.21 -14.21
CA ASN A 152 -12.50 -7.28 -14.84
C ASN A 152 -13.63 -7.51 -13.82
N LEU A 153 -13.39 -8.36 -12.81
CA LEU A 153 -14.33 -8.55 -11.72
C LEU A 153 -14.64 -7.23 -11.02
N TYR A 154 -13.60 -6.51 -10.57
CA TYR A 154 -13.78 -5.26 -9.81
C TYR A 154 -14.37 -4.14 -10.68
N SER A 155 -13.95 -4.00 -11.92
CA SER A 155 -14.54 -3.04 -12.87
C SER A 155 -16.04 -3.30 -13.05
N SER A 156 -16.46 -4.57 -13.16
CA SER A 156 -17.90 -4.94 -13.27
C SER A 156 -18.70 -4.69 -11.98
N LEU A 157 -18.03 -4.39 -10.87
CA LEU A 157 -18.63 -4.03 -9.58
C LEU A 157 -18.55 -2.53 -9.28
N GLY A 158 -18.17 -1.73 -10.28
CA GLY A 158 -18.11 -0.27 -10.18
C GLY A 158 -16.81 0.29 -9.61
N PHE A 159 -15.76 -0.51 -9.57
CA PHE A 159 -14.42 0.01 -9.25
C PHE A 159 -13.77 0.60 -10.50
N GLU A 160 -13.21 1.79 -10.35
CA GLU A 160 -12.49 2.52 -11.39
C GLU A 160 -11.00 2.58 -11.07
N PRO A 161 -10.10 2.42 -12.07
CA PRO A 161 -8.67 2.64 -11.89
C PRO A 161 -8.37 4.08 -11.48
N ARG A 162 -7.49 4.27 -10.48
CA ARG A 162 -7.03 5.58 -10.01
C ARG A 162 -5.53 5.77 -10.15
N ALA A 163 -4.76 4.73 -9.86
CA ALA A 163 -3.31 4.78 -9.99
C ALA A 163 -2.74 3.40 -10.31
N ARG A 164 -1.66 3.37 -11.10
CA ARG A 164 -0.88 2.17 -11.36
C ARG A 164 0.53 2.41 -10.84
N ARG A 165 0.99 1.57 -9.91
CA ARG A 165 2.23 1.82 -9.16
C ARG A 165 3.06 0.56 -9.03
N THR A 166 4.38 0.71 -9.21
CA THR A 166 5.35 -0.36 -8.98
C THR A 166 6.07 -0.14 -7.65
N THR A 167 6.16 -1.19 -6.87
CA THR A 167 7.01 -1.22 -5.67
C THR A 167 8.35 -1.79 -6.05
N TRP A 168 9.40 -0.99 -5.89
CA TRP A 168 10.79 -1.32 -6.15
C TRP A 168 11.50 -1.59 -4.83
N ASN A 169 12.34 -2.61 -4.78
CA ASN A 169 13.15 -2.93 -3.61
C ASN A 169 14.63 -3.05 -3.98
N VAL A 170 15.51 -2.65 -3.06
CA VAL A 170 16.94 -2.85 -3.18
C VAL A 170 17.56 -3.23 -1.82
N GLN A 171 18.51 -4.16 -1.85
CA GLN A 171 19.41 -4.36 -0.72
C GLN A 171 20.57 -3.33 -0.82
N PRO A 172 21.01 -2.70 0.29
CA PRO A 172 22.05 -1.68 0.23
C PRO A 172 23.33 -2.12 -0.49
N LYS A 173 23.73 -3.38 -0.28
CA LYS A 173 24.91 -3.98 -0.92
C LYS A 173 24.77 -4.17 -2.45
N MET A 174 23.53 -4.15 -2.95
CA MET A 174 23.21 -4.33 -4.38
C MET A 174 23.10 -3.01 -5.13
N LEU A 175 23.15 -1.86 -4.42
CA LEU A 175 23.16 -0.56 -5.08
C LEU A 175 24.38 -0.44 -5.98
N GLN A 176 24.15 -0.03 -7.22
CA GLN A 176 25.16 0.08 -8.29
C GLN A 176 25.17 1.47 -8.91
N GLY A 177 26.12 1.67 -9.81
CA GLY A 177 26.24 2.87 -10.62
C GLY A 177 27.34 3.81 -10.15
N GLU A 178 27.67 4.77 -11.02
CA GLU A 178 28.58 5.88 -10.77
C GLU A 178 27.84 7.20 -10.99
N ALA A 179 28.15 8.19 -10.18
CA ALA A 179 27.50 9.49 -10.31
C ALA A 179 27.98 10.18 -11.61
N PRO A 180 27.03 10.71 -12.41
CA PRO A 180 27.39 11.46 -13.60
C PRO A 180 28.23 12.69 -13.28
N ALA A 181 29.10 13.10 -14.22
CA ALA A 181 29.88 14.33 -14.10
C ALA A 181 28.94 15.55 -13.86
N GLY A 182 29.38 16.47 -13.01
CA GLY A 182 28.62 17.67 -12.67
C GLY A 182 27.41 17.46 -11.72
N ALA A 183 27.14 16.23 -11.30
CA ALA A 183 26.11 15.95 -10.30
C ALA A 183 26.56 16.43 -8.91
N ASN A 184 25.77 17.28 -8.28
CA ASN A 184 25.99 17.77 -6.93
C ASN A 184 24.83 17.32 -6.03
N VAL A 185 25.15 16.52 -5.01
CA VAL A 185 24.20 16.04 -4.00
C VAL A 185 24.51 16.71 -2.67
N THR A 186 23.53 17.42 -2.14
CA THR A 186 23.65 18.16 -0.88
C THR A 186 22.49 17.87 0.05
N THR A 187 22.61 18.21 1.32
CA THR A 187 21.46 18.22 2.22
C THR A 187 20.40 19.19 1.69
N ARG A 188 19.13 18.77 1.71
CA ARG A 188 18.00 19.58 1.25
C ARG A 188 17.91 20.88 2.07
N LYS A 189 17.86 22.03 1.40
CA LYS A 189 17.71 23.37 1.99
C LYS A 189 16.26 23.86 1.90
N SER A 190 15.90 24.82 2.76
CA SER A 190 14.52 25.36 2.80
C SER A 190 14.05 25.93 1.46
N ARG A 191 14.93 26.51 0.66
CA ARG A 191 14.62 27.03 -0.69
C ARG A 191 14.12 25.96 -1.66
N HIS A 192 14.42 24.68 -1.44
CA HIS A 192 13.98 23.58 -2.31
C HIS A 192 12.54 23.11 -2.00
N TRP A 193 11.94 23.59 -0.92
CA TRP A 193 10.67 23.07 -0.41
C TRP A 193 9.51 23.26 -1.39
N SER A 194 9.38 24.41 -2.01
CA SER A 194 8.28 24.69 -2.93
C SER A 194 8.25 23.67 -4.07
N GLN A 195 9.38 23.49 -4.77
CA GLN A 195 9.49 22.50 -5.86
C GLN A 195 9.33 21.07 -5.36
N GLN A 196 9.98 20.72 -4.25
CA GLN A 196 9.85 19.39 -3.63
C GLN A 196 8.39 19.06 -3.34
N ARG A 197 7.64 20.01 -2.76
CA ARG A 197 6.22 19.82 -2.43
C ARG A 197 5.40 19.55 -3.68
N THR A 198 5.54 20.39 -4.71
CA THR A 198 4.83 20.24 -5.98
C THR A 198 5.08 18.87 -6.59
N TRP A 199 6.33 18.43 -6.68
CA TRP A 199 6.68 17.14 -7.25
C TRP A 199 6.20 15.95 -6.40
N LEU A 200 6.20 16.08 -5.06
CA LEU A 200 5.62 15.07 -4.19
C LEU A 200 4.11 14.95 -4.38
N GLU A 201 3.40 16.08 -4.51
CA GLU A 201 1.96 16.09 -4.74
C GLU A 201 1.60 15.47 -6.10
N GLN A 202 2.43 15.67 -7.12
CA GLN A 202 2.28 15.04 -8.43
C GLN A 202 2.58 13.52 -8.41
N ASN A 203 3.69 13.12 -7.80
CA ASN A 203 4.13 11.73 -7.76
C ASN A 203 3.32 10.87 -6.78
N TYR A 204 2.74 11.50 -5.75
CA TYR A 204 1.93 10.86 -4.69
C TYR A 204 0.65 11.67 -4.47
N PRO A 205 -0.35 11.54 -5.37
CA PRO A 205 -1.60 12.28 -5.28
C PRO A 205 -2.34 12.04 -3.96
N GLU A 206 -3.11 13.02 -3.51
CA GLU A 206 -3.82 12.97 -2.23
C GLU A 206 -4.74 11.77 -2.11
N GLU A 207 -5.38 11.38 -3.21
CA GLU A 207 -6.31 10.26 -3.28
C GLU A 207 -5.73 8.90 -2.89
N ILE A 208 -4.38 8.72 -2.99
CA ILE A 208 -3.69 7.48 -2.58
C ILE A 208 -2.81 7.66 -1.34
N ARG A 209 -2.52 8.89 -0.90
CA ARG A 209 -1.61 9.16 0.24
C ARG A 209 -2.12 8.64 1.58
N TRP A 210 -3.43 8.50 1.74
CA TRP A 210 -4.01 7.97 2.97
C TRP A 210 -3.51 6.55 3.29
N HIS A 211 -3.17 5.77 2.28
CA HIS A 211 -2.59 4.43 2.42
C HIS A 211 -1.06 4.44 2.50
N LEU A 212 -0.42 5.45 1.93
CA LEU A 212 1.03 5.62 1.99
C LEU A 212 1.41 6.28 3.32
N SER A 213 2.53 5.87 3.90
CA SER A 213 3.03 6.52 5.13
C SER A 213 3.69 7.87 4.87
N LEU A 214 3.49 8.45 3.70
CA LEU A 214 4.00 9.75 3.31
C LEU A 214 3.11 10.87 3.85
N LYS A 215 3.68 11.69 4.72
CA LYS A 215 3.04 12.91 5.24
C LYS A 215 3.77 14.14 4.70
N ILE A 216 3.35 14.64 3.52
CA ILE A 216 4.04 15.77 2.86
C ILE A 216 4.21 16.99 3.78
N PRO A 217 3.20 17.44 4.57
CA PRO A 217 3.38 18.56 5.48
C PRO A 217 4.51 18.35 6.52
N ALA A 218 4.75 17.10 6.92
CA ALA A 218 5.80 16.76 7.86
C ALA A 218 7.22 16.94 7.27
N LEU A 219 7.37 16.94 5.94
CA LEU A 219 8.65 17.18 5.27
C LEU A 219 9.00 18.67 5.17
N ARG A 220 8.10 19.57 5.58
CA ARG A 220 8.32 21.02 5.56
C ARG A 220 9.54 21.37 6.44
N PRO A 221 10.42 22.29 5.96
CA PRO A 221 11.50 22.81 6.77
C PRO A 221 10.98 23.66 7.94
N GLY A 222 11.75 23.70 9.04
CA GLY A 222 11.44 24.50 10.22
C GLY A 222 10.97 23.71 11.43
N LEU A 223 10.64 24.39 12.50
CA LEU A 223 10.32 23.81 13.81
C LEU A 223 9.16 22.81 13.78
N TRP A 224 8.15 23.05 12.97
CA TRP A 224 6.99 22.16 12.83
C TRP A 224 7.35 20.78 12.27
N GLY A 225 8.23 20.73 11.27
CA GLY A 225 8.74 19.46 10.74
C GLY A 225 9.56 18.72 11.79
N MET A 226 10.46 19.42 12.49
CA MET A 226 11.27 18.84 13.56
C MET A 226 10.41 18.30 14.71
N ALA A 227 9.41 19.05 15.16
CA ALA A 227 8.48 18.62 16.20
C ALA A 227 7.72 17.35 15.76
N TYR A 228 7.22 17.31 14.52
CA TYR A 228 6.52 16.14 14.01
C TYR A 228 7.39 14.87 14.06
N TYR A 229 8.65 14.97 13.67
CA TYR A 229 9.58 13.82 13.69
C TYR A 229 9.91 13.39 15.11
N PHE A 230 10.13 14.34 16.00
CA PHE A 230 10.41 14.07 17.40
C PHE A 230 9.27 13.32 18.08
N PHE A 231 8.03 13.79 17.91
CA PHE A 231 6.85 13.16 18.51
C PHE A 231 6.45 11.82 17.87
N ASN A 232 6.82 11.58 16.62
CA ASN A 232 6.49 10.34 15.91
C ASN A 232 7.65 9.34 15.85
N GLU A 233 8.77 9.61 16.50
CA GLU A 233 9.99 8.78 16.48
C GLU A 233 10.40 8.35 15.06
N THR A 234 10.24 9.26 14.09
CA THR A 234 10.48 8.96 12.69
C THR A 234 11.78 9.61 12.25
N TYR A 235 12.75 8.81 11.83
CA TYR A 235 14.00 9.32 11.27
C TYR A 235 13.85 9.56 9.78
N ILE A 236 14.25 10.76 9.34
CA ILE A 236 14.21 11.18 7.94
C ILE A 236 15.52 11.85 7.56
N ARG A 237 16.01 11.56 6.36
CA ARG A 237 17.07 12.30 5.68
C ARG A 237 16.58 12.75 4.32
N GLN A 238 17.01 13.92 3.90
CA GLN A 238 16.59 14.49 2.63
C GLN A 238 17.82 15.06 1.91
N TRP A 239 17.97 14.70 0.64
CA TRP A 239 19.05 15.17 -0.22
C TRP A 239 18.46 15.87 -1.43
N ALA A 240 19.02 17.03 -1.77
CA ALA A 240 18.75 17.76 -2.99
C ALA A 240 19.80 17.37 -4.04
N ILE A 241 19.32 17.06 -5.22
CA ILE A 241 20.13 16.68 -6.38
C ILE A 241 20.14 17.87 -7.35
N GLN A 242 21.30 18.39 -7.65
CA GLN A 242 21.47 19.54 -8.52
C GLN A 242 22.48 19.21 -9.63
N ARG A 243 22.27 19.81 -10.82
CA ARG A 243 23.21 19.86 -11.93
C ARG A 243 23.14 21.25 -12.54
N ASP A 244 24.27 21.87 -12.82
CA ASP A 244 24.35 23.21 -13.42
C ASP A 244 23.45 24.23 -12.67
N ASN A 245 23.51 24.20 -11.37
CA ASN A 245 22.72 25.03 -10.44
C ASN A 245 21.18 24.83 -10.52
N ARG A 246 20.70 23.85 -11.30
CA ARG A 246 19.29 23.48 -11.42
C ARG A 246 18.97 22.31 -10.49
N LEU A 247 17.87 22.41 -9.73
CA LEU A 247 17.36 21.31 -8.92
C LEU A 247 16.74 20.25 -9.84
N LEU A 248 17.25 19.03 -9.82
CA LEU A 248 16.72 17.88 -10.55
C LEU A 248 15.69 17.11 -9.73
N GLY A 249 15.87 17.04 -8.43
CA GLY A 249 14.98 16.33 -7.55
C GLY A 249 15.40 16.41 -6.09
N VAL A 250 14.55 15.86 -5.23
CA VAL A 250 14.83 15.67 -3.81
C VAL A 250 14.47 14.23 -3.46
N LEU A 251 15.42 13.50 -2.91
CA LEU A 251 15.15 12.17 -2.36
C LEU A 251 15.01 12.27 -0.84
N THR A 252 13.94 11.69 -0.33
CA THR A 252 13.72 11.52 1.11
C THR A 252 13.87 10.05 1.47
N TRP A 253 14.77 9.73 2.39
CA TRP A 253 14.83 8.47 3.09
C TRP A 253 14.04 8.59 4.40
N GLN A 254 13.23 7.60 4.69
CA GLN A 254 12.43 7.49 5.90
C GLN A 254 12.64 6.13 6.54
N ALA A 255 13.11 6.12 7.78
CA ALA A 255 13.18 4.90 8.57
C ALA A 255 11.78 4.29 8.75
N SER A 256 11.70 2.99 8.71
CA SER A 256 10.44 2.26 8.83
C SER A 256 10.49 1.27 9.99
N ARG A 257 9.34 1.04 10.63
CA ARG A 257 9.14 -0.07 11.59
C ARG A 257 8.97 -1.43 10.90
N TYR A 258 8.87 -1.44 9.56
CA TYR A 258 8.82 -2.64 8.73
C TYR A 258 10.24 -3.12 8.37
N LEU A 259 10.32 -4.19 7.59
CA LEU A 259 11.60 -4.81 7.21
C LEU A 259 12.42 -4.00 6.21
N ALA A 260 11.80 -3.06 5.51
CA ALA A 260 12.47 -2.14 4.59
C ALA A 260 12.18 -0.69 4.95
N ASP A 261 13.20 0.16 4.84
CA ASP A 261 13.05 1.61 4.91
C ASP A 261 12.44 2.13 3.60
N ARG A 262 12.05 3.39 3.56
CA ARG A 262 11.33 3.94 2.40
C ARG A 262 12.07 5.10 1.76
N PHE A 263 12.04 5.10 0.43
CA PHE A 263 12.37 6.26 -0.37
C PHE A 263 11.10 6.94 -0.89
N TRP A 264 11.17 8.28 -0.92
CA TRP A 264 10.19 9.15 -1.57
C TRP A 264 10.94 10.07 -2.51
N LEU A 265 10.77 9.87 -3.82
CA LEU A 265 11.40 10.70 -4.84
C LEU A 265 10.45 11.83 -5.24
N ALA A 266 10.91 13.06 -5.04
CA ALA A 266 10.32 14.28 -5.56
C ALA A 266 11.15 14.73 -6.76
N ALA A 267 10.72 14.41 -7.97
CA ALA A 267 11.34 14.83 -9.21
C ALA A 267 10.27 14.93 -10.30
N PRO A 268 10.37 15.84 -11.24
CA PRO A 268 9.49 15.88 -12.39
C PRO A 268 9.91 14.80 -13.39
N PRO A 269 9.01 14.33 -14.28
CA PRO A 269 9.28 13.23 -15.20
C PRO A 269 10.56 13.39 -16.04
N GLU A 270 10.83 14.62 -16.50
CA GLU A 270 11.99 14.93 -17.35
C GLU A 270 13.33 14.85 -16.64
N SER A 271 13.38 14.88 -15.31
CA SER A 271 14.64 14.84 -14.55
C SER A 271 14.78 13.67 -13.59
N GLU A 272 13.76 12.80 -13.44
CA GLU A 272 13.75 11.71 -12.46
C GLU A 272 14.89 10.71 -12.68
N ASN A 273 15.20 10.37 -13.94
CA ASN A 273 16.31 9.48 -14.27
C ASN A 273 17.65 10.09 -13.85
N ALA A 274 17.91 11.33 -14.25
CA ALA A 274 19.13 12.05 -13.89
C ALA A 274 19.27 12.24 -12.36
N ALA A 275 18.14 12.46 -11.67
CA ALA A 275 18.14 12.57 -10.22
C ALA A 275 18.52 11.24 -9.55
N LEU A 276 17.95 10.11 -9.98
CA LEU A 276 18.26 8.78 -9.46
C LEU A 276 19.71 8.38 -9.74
N GLU A 277 20.17 8.54 -10.97
CA GLU A 277 21.55 8.23 -11.38
C GLU A 277 22.58 9.04 -10.58
N SER A 278 22.24 10.24 -10.14
CA SER A 278 23.12 11.09 -9.33
C SER A 278 23.12 10.70 -7.85
N ILE A 279 21.93 10.43 -7.28
CA ILE A 279 21.78 10.26 -5.82
C ILE A 279 22.12 8.85 -5.34
N LEU A 280 21.77 7.79 -6.11
CA LEU A 280 21.93 6.43 -5.62
C LEU A 280 23.40 6.02 -5.42
N PRO A 281 24.35 6.36 -6.33
CA PRO A 281 25.76 6.15 -6.09
C PRO A 281 26.31 6.96 -4.91
N PHE A 282 25.80 8.17 -4.70
CA PHE A 282 26.17 8.99 -3.54
C PHE A 282 25.79 8.30 -2.23
N ILE A 283 24.51 7.86 -2.10
CA ILE A 283 24.04 7.19 -0.89
C ILE A 283 24.80 5.89 -0.63
N ARG A 284 25.15 5.15 -1.66
CA ARG A 284 25.97 3.94 -1.56
C ARG A 284 27.34 4.24 -0.97
N ARG A 285 28.04 5.26 -1.47
CA ARG A 285 29.38 5.65 -0.98
C ARG A 285 29.36 6.08 0.47
N GLU A 286 28.37 6.85 0.87
CA GLU A 286 28.22 7.36 2.23
C GLU A 286 27.74 6.30 3.24
N GLN A 287 27.44 5.09 2.79
CA GLN A 287 26.98 3.96 3.63
C GLN A 287 25.80 4.30 4.55
N TYR A 288 24.92 5.20 4.11
CA TYR A 288 23.78 5.64 4.91
C TYR A 288 22.73 4.53 5.12
N LEU A 289 22.69 3.57 4.23
CA LEU A 289 21.68 2.51 4.24
C LEU A 289 22.23 1.25 4.90
N ARG A 290 21.56 0.78 5.93
CA ARG A 290 21.87 -0.49 6.62
C ARG A 290 20.80 -1.55 6.43
N ARG A 291 19.63 -1.17 5.93
CA ARG A 291 18.46 -2.02 5.77
C ARG A 291 17.97 -1.94 4.31
N PRO A 292 17.23 -2.97 3.84
CA PRO A 292 16.58 -2.90 2.56
C PRO A 292 15.77 -1.62 2.41
N VAL A 293 15.67 -1.12 1.20
CA VAL A 293 14.90 0.09 0.89
C VAL A 293 13.84 -0.23 -0.13
N SER A 294 12.66 0.34 0.07
CA SER A 294 11.53 0.25 -0.84
C SER A 294 11.17 1.62 -1.40
N LEU A 295 10.92 1.69 -2.70
CA LEU A 295 10.39 2.86 -3.39
C LEU A 295 9.08 2.47 -4.08
N ASN A 296 7.97 3.06 -3.68
CA ASN A 296 6.70 2.95 -4.40
C ASN A 296 6.57 4.10 -5.38
N TYR A 297 6.55 3.82 -6.69
CA TYR A 297 6.62 4.85 -7.73
C TYR A 297 5.58 4.62 -8.84
N PRO A 298 5.16 5.66 -9.59
CA PRO A 298 4.26 5.46 -10.72
C PRO A 298 4.82 4.41 -11.69
N ALA A 299 3.99 3.46 -12.12
CA ALA A 299 4.43 2.36 -12.96
C ALA A 299 4.88 2.85 -14.34
N GLY A 300 5.97 2.27 -14.86
CA GLY A 300 6.56 2.63 -16.13
C GLY A 300 7.50 3.84 -16.09
N ARG A 301 7.61 4.54 -14.93
CA ARG A 301 8.51 5.69 -14.76
C ARG A 301 9.84 5.26 -14.14
N ALA A 302 10.92 5.86 -14.58
CA ALA A 302 12.29 5.66 -14.08
C ALA A 302 12.77 4.18 -14.06
N VAL A 303 12.18 3.32 -14.87
CA VAL A 303 12.42 1.87 -14.84
C VAL A 303 13.89 1.56 -15.07
N GLU A 304 14.47 2.11 -16.14
CA GLU A 304 15.85 1.83 -16.54
C GLU A 304 16.86 2.29 -15.48
N SER A 305 16.70 3.51 -14.96
CA SER A 305 17.60 4.05 -13.94
C SER A 305 17.49 3.28 -12.62
N LEU A 306 16.29 2.83 -12.24
CA LEU A 306 16.10 2.00 -11.05
C LEU A 306 16.76 0.63 -11.21
N GLN A 307 16.58 -0.03 -12.35
CA GLN A 307 17.21 -1.33 -12.65
C GLN A 307 18.74 -1.23 -12.71
N LYS A 308 19.27 -0.22 -13.39
CA LYS A 308 20.74 0.07 -13.41
C LYS A 308 21.31 0.29 -12.02
N ALA A 309 20.53 0.88 -11.12
CA ALA A 309 20.92 1.09 -9.73
C ALA A 309 20.76 -0.16 -8.84
N GLY A 310 20.31 -1.28 -9.38
CA GLY A 310 20.16 -2.54 -8.65
C GLY A 310 18.80 -2.70 -7.94
N PHE A 311 17.82 -1.85 -8.25
CA PHE A 311 16.46 -2.08 -7.76
C PHE A 311 15.76 -3.16 -8.60
N GLU A 312 15.02 -4.00 -7.89
CA GLU A 312 14.18 -5.03 -8.49
C GLU A 312 12.69 -4.67 -8.33
N PRO A 313 11.87 -4.79 -9.39
CA PRO A 313 10.44 -4.61 -9.27
C PRO A 313 9.83 -5.77 -8.48
N LYS A 314 9.12 -5.47 -7.40
CA LYS A 314 8.49 -6.48 -6.57
C LYS A 314 7.08 -6.83 -7.05
N ASN A 315 6.25 -5.82 -7.26
CA ASN A 315 4.90 -5.94 -7.80
C ASN A 315 4.46 -4.61 -8.43
N THR A 316 3.60 -4.72 -9.42
CA THR A 316 2.88 -3.57 -9.98
C THR A 316 1.41 -3.73 -9.66
N LEU A 317 0.86 -2.75 -8.96
CA LEU A 317 -0.51 -2.77 -8.47
C LEU A 317 -1.34 -1.67 -9.13
N LEU A 318 -2.52 -2.06 -9.58
CA LEU A 318 -3.59 -1.16 -9.98
C LEU A 318 -4.42 -0.83 -8.73
N TRP A 319 -4.49 0.43 -8.39
CA TRP A 319 -5.32 0.95 -7.31
C TRP A 319 -6.68 1.31 -7.87
N MET A 320 -7.73 0.75 -7.31
CA MET A 320 -9.08 0.96 -7.79
C MET A 320 -9.98 1.47 -6.69
N GLU A 321 -10.88 2.40 -7.04
CA GLU A 321 -11.88 3.02 -6.15
C GLU A 321 -13.29 2.74 -6.62
N ALA A 322 -14.17 2.39 -5.72
CA ALA A 322 -15.61 2.48 -5.90
C ALA A 322 -16.19 3.57 -5.00
N LYS A 323 -16.80 4.60 -5.57
CA LYS A 323 -17.58 5.60 -4.81
C LYS A 323 -18.88 4.96 -4.37
N LEU A 324 -19.33 5.27 -3.14
CA LEU A 324 -20.52 4.63 -2.53
C LEU A 324 -21.70 5.59 -2.40
#